data_d1e9924baa70ca4d3b8f8e9cabb72c66
#
_entry.id   d1e9924baa70ca4d3b8f8e9cabb72c66
#
_cell.length_a   1.000
_cell.length_b   1.000
_cell.length_c   1.000
_cell.angle_alpha   90.00
_cell.angle_beta   90.00
_cell.angle_gamma   90.00
#
_symmetry.space_group_name_H-M   'P 1'
#
loop_
_entity.id
_entity.type
_entity.pdbx_description
1 polymer ?
#
loop_
_entity_poly.entity_id
_entity_poly.type
_entity_poly.pdbx_seq_one_letter_code
_entity_poly.pdbx_strand_id
1 'polypeptide(L)'
;MLFRSAFAGESQARNRYTFAAGLARRKNLYVLESVFTFTADQERAHAKVFYNLLEQVSGQNLQVDGTYPVELFPDILDHLRSAQHNEYQEWDHDYAGFSRTAQEEGFPEIAHIFSMIAGIEKTHGDRFGKFAELLEQDKLFVSDVQVKWMCLNCGQIIDATMAPAVCPVCKHPQGYFIRWEMAPFE
;
A
#
# COMPACT_ATOMS: atom_id res chain seq x y z
N MET A 1 15.17 -15.84 14.22
CA MET A 1 15.11 -14.36 14.46
C MET A 1 14.15 -13.76 13.47
N LEU A 2 12.93 -13.46 13.93
CA LEU A 2 11.78 -13.03 13.08
C LEU A 2 12.01 -11.69 12.38
N PHE A 3 12.68 -10.73 13.06
CA PHE A 3 12.86 -9.37 12.54
C PHE A 3 13.61 -9.28 11.22
N ARG A 4 14.60 -10.15 10.98
CA ARG A 4 15.34 -10.17 9.70
C ARG A 4 14.41 -10.56 8.54
N SER A 5 13.50 -11.53 8.78
CA SER A 5 12.53 -11.97 7.77
C SER A 5 11.48 -10.91 7.54
N ALA A 6 10.94 -10.28 8.60
CA ALA A 6 10.01 -9.17 8.50
C ALA A 6 10.64 -7.98 7.76
N PHE A 7 11.87 -7.55 8.12
CA PHE A 7 12.59 -6.49 7.40
C PHE A 7 12.75 -6.80 5.89
N ALA A 8 13.05 -8.05 5.54
CA ALA A 8 13.18 -8.46 4.14
C ALA A 8 11.81 -8.45 3.42
N GLY A 9 10.75 -8.90 4.10
CA GLY A 9 9.37 -8.87 3.63
C GLY A 9 8.94 -7.45 3.26
N GLU A 10 9.00 -6.53 4.22
CA GLU A 10 8.67 -5.13 4.01
C GLU A 10 9.51 -4.46 2.90
N SER A 11 10.81 -4.77 2.88
CA SER A 11 11.72 -4.19 1.88
C SER A 11 11.35 -4.61 0.45
N GLN A 12 10.93 -5.87 0.24
CA GLN A 12 10.50 -6.32 -1.07
C GLN A 12 9.08 -5.80 -1.41
N ALA A 13 8.13 -5.73 -0.46
CA ALA A 13 6.81 -5.16 -0.65
C ALA A 13 6.90 -3.69 -1.09
N ARG A 14 7.70 -2.89 -0.38
CA ARG A 14 8.02 -1.52 -0.79
C ARG A 14 8.48 -1.42 -2.24
N ASN A 15 9.40 -2.28 -2.69
CA ASN A 15 9.91 -2.23 -4.05
C ASN A 15 8.81 -2.64 -5.06
N ARG A 16 8.05 -3.70 -4.78
CA ARG A 16 6.93 -4.14 -5.65
C ARG A 16 5.92 -3.02 -5.85
N TYR A 17 5.51 -2.33 -4.78
CA TYR A 17 4.58 -1.20 -4.87
C TYR A 17 5.18 -0.01 -5.62
N THR A 18 6.47 0.27 -5.46
CA THR A 18 7.16 1.29 -6.26
C THR A 18 7.14 0.95 -7.77
N PHE A 19 7.29 -0.32 -8.13
CA PHE A 19 7.21 -0.76 -9.54
C PHE A 19 5.78 -0.65 -10.09
N ALA A 20 4.77 -1.03 -9.28
CA ALA A 20 3.35 -0.87 -9.64
C ALA A 20 2.96 0.60 -9.80
N ALA A 21 3.46 1.51 -8.95
CA ALA A 21 3.30 2.95 -9.10
C ALA A 21 3.82 3.44 -10.44
N GLY A 22 5.01 2.97 -10.86
CA GLY A 22 5.57 3.27 -12.18
C GLY A 22 4.71 2.76 -13.33
N LEU A 23 4.04 1.62 -13.19
CA LEU A 23 3.09 1.13 -14.20
C LEU A 23 1.83 2.01 -14.24
N ALA A 24 1.24 2.34 -13.08
CA ALA A 24 0.08 3.21 -12.98
C ALA A 24 0.33 4.57 -13.67
N ARG A 25 1.51 5.17 -13.43
CA ARG A 25 1.95 6.41 -14.09
C ARG A 25 1.97 6.28 -15.62
N ARG A 26 2.54 5.20 -16.16
CA ARG A 26 2.59 4.96 -17.62
C ARG A 26 1.19 4.79 -18.23
N LYS A 27 0.22 4.35 -17.44
CA LYS A 27 -1.20 4.22 -17.83
C LYS A 27 -2.00 5.53 -17.60
N ASN A 28 -1.38 6.61 -17.17
CA ASN A 28 -2.01 7.88 -16.79
C ASN A 28 -3.01 7.75 -15.62
N LEU A 29 -2.85 6.77 -14.76
CA LEU A 29 -3.66 6.53 -13.57
C LEU A 29 -2.91 7.09 -12.33
N TYR A 30 -2.72 8.40 -12.28
CA TYR A 30 -1.89 9.07 -11.27
C TYR A 30 -2.44 8.94 -9.85
N VAL A 31 -3.75 8.78 -9.70
CA VAL A 31 -4.37 8.44 -8.41
C VAL A 31 -3.87 7.09 -7.90
N LEU A 32 -3.76 6.08 -8.77
CA LEU A 32 -3.23 4.76 -8.40
C LEU A 32 -1.71 4.78 -8.19
N GLU A 33 -0.97 5.58 -8.97
CA GLU A 33 0.43 5.88 -8.68
C GLU A 33 0.60 6.40 -7.25
N SER A 34 -0.26 7.36 -6.84
CA SER A 34 -0.23 7.94 -5.49
C SER A 34 -0.57 6.91 -4.41
N VAL A 35 -1.56 6.04 -4.64
CA VAL A 35 -1.94 4.97 -3.71
C VAL A 35 -0.78 4.00 -3.47
N PHE A 36 -0.15 3.51 -4.54
CA PHE A 36 1.00 2.60 -4.43
C PHE A 36 2.21 3.28 -3.80
N THR A 37 2.50 4.54 -4.15
CA THR A 37 3.62 5.29 -3.58
C THR A 37 3.43 5.54 -2.09
N PHE A 38 2.24 5.95 -1.68
CA PHE A 38 1.89 6.18 -0.28
C PHE A 38 2.04 4.90 0.56
N THR A 39 1.54 3.77 0.06
CA THR A 39 1.69 2.48 0.75
C THR A 39 3.17 2.04 0.77
N ALA A 40 3.91 2.15 -0.34
CA ALA A 40 5.34 1.84 -0.37
C ALA A 40 6.16 2.65 0.66
N ASP A 41 5.79 3.88 0.95
CA ASP A 41 6.44 4.69 1.98
C ASP A 41 6.07 4.20 3.40
N GLN A 42 4.88 3.64 3.60
CA GLN A 42 4.48 2.99 4.85
C GLN A 42 5.25 1.68 5.06
N GLU A 43 5.40 0.82 4.02
CA GLU A 43 6.25 -0.39 4.10
C GLU A 43 7.71 -0.06 4.44
N ARG A 44 8.23 1.04 3.91
CA ARG A 44 9.57 1.52 4.32
C ARG A 44 9.64 1.87 5.81
N ALA A 45 8.56 2.42 6.38
CA ALA A 45 8.50 2.73 7.81
C ALA A 45 8.45 1.45 8.66
N HIS A 46 7.67 0.45 8.25
CA HIS A 46 7.62 -0.87 8.89
C HIS A 46 8.99 -1.57 8.82
N ALA A 47 9.61 -1.60 7.63
CA ALA A 47 10.98 -2.10 7.46
C ALA A 47 11.96 -1.44 8.45
N LYS A 48 11.84 -0.12 8.66
CA LYS A 48 12.70 0.61 9.61
C LYS A 48 12.45 0.18 11.06
N VAL A 49 11.21 -0.10 11.44
CA VAL A 49 10.90 -0.64 12.78
C VAL A 49 11.64 -1.96 13.00
N PHE A 50 11.50 -2.93 12.09
CA PHE A 50 12.16 -4.23 12.20
C PHE A 50 13.68 -4.13 12.10
N TYR A 51 14.21 -3.24 11.29
CA TYR A 51 15.64 -2.99 11.18
C TYR A 51 16.24 -2.46 12.49
N ASN A 52 15.53 -1.60 13.20
CA ASN A 52 15.98 -1.09 14.51
C ASN A 52 16.08 -2.21 15.57
N LEU A 53 15.20 -3.22 15.50
CA LEU A 53 15.24 -4.37 16.40
C LEU A 53 16.46 -5.29 16.16
N LEU A 54 17.25 -5.05 15.11
CA LEU A 54 18.49 -5.76 14.80
C LEU A 54 19.74 -5.07 15.37
N GLU A 55 19.60 -4.03 16.20
CA GLU A 55 20.72 -3.23 16.73
C GLU A 55 21.82 -4.09 17.37
N GLN A 56 21.45 -5.14 18.11
CA GLN A 56 22.41 -6.02 18.79
C GLN A 56 23.35 -6.79 17.85
N VAL A 57 23.00 -6.89 16.57
CA VAL A 57 23.80 -7.54 15.53
C VAL A 57 24.38 -6.53 14.53
N SER A 58 24.47 -5.27 14.95
CA SER A 58 25.02 -4.20 14.12
C SER A 58 26.45 -4.53 13.65
N GLY A 59 26.74 -4.25 12.39
CA GLY A 59 28.02 -4.58 11.75
C GLY A 59 28.15 -6.03 11.27
N GLN A 60 27.17 -6.89 11.51
CA GLN A 60 27.15 -8.27 11.02
C GLN A 60 26.31 -8.41 9.74
N ASN A 61 26.67 -9.41 8.91
CA ASN A 61 25.81 -9.82 7.79
C ASN A 61 24.82 -10.89 8.27
N LEU A 62 23.55 -10.70 8.00
CA LEU A 62 22.48 -11.64 8.33
C LEU A 62 21.99 -12.34 7.06
N GLN A 63 21.99 -13.66 7.07
CA GLN A 63 21.37 -14.45 6.01
C GLN A 63 19.86 -14.47 6.20
N VAL A 64 19.11 -14.26 5.12
CA VAL A 64 17.64 -14.38 5.07
C VAL A 64 17.28 -15.39 3.99
N ASP A 65 16.54 -16.43 4.38
CA ASP A 65 15.89 -17.34 3.44
C ASP A 65 14.40 -16.98 3.43
N GLY A 66 13.82 -16.83 2.26
CA GLY A 66 12.41 -16.46 2.12
C GLY A 66 11.88 -16.60 0.70
N THR A 67 10.58 -16.57 0.58
CA THR A 67 9.86 -16.51 -0.69
C THR A 67 9.16 -15.15 -0.81
N TYR A 68 8.99 -14.69 -2.02
CA TYR A 68 8.25 -13.48 -2.33
C TYR A 68 7.55 -13.61 -3.69
N PRO A 69 6.41 -12.93 -3.89
CA PRO A 69 5.72 -12.97 -5.18
C PRO A 69 6.50 -12.22 -6.25
N VAL A 70 6.47 -12.74 -7.48
CA VAL A 70 6.99 -12.08 -8.68
C VAL A 70 5.80 -11.56 -9.49
N GLU A 71 5.62 -10.25 -9.51
CA GLU A 71 4.44 -9.58 -10.03
C GLU A 71 4.79 -8.75 -11.27
N LEU A 72 4.95 -9.41 -12.40
CA LEU A 72 5.23 -8.78 -13.70
C LEU A 72 3.95 -8.69 -14.55
N PHE A 73 2.86 -8.22 -13.92
CA PHE A 73 1.57 -8.09 -14.58
C PHE A 73 1.53 -6.91 -15.56
N PRO A 74 0.92 -7.05 -16.74
CA PRO A 74 0.72 -5.94 -17.67
C PRO A 74 -0.40 -5.00 -17.24
N ASP A 75 -1.34 -5.46 -16.39
CA ASP A 75 -2.48 -4.69 -15.93
C ASP A 75 -2.33 -4.23 -14.48
N ILE A 76 -2.76 -3.00 -14.22
CA ILE A 76 -2.70 -2.40 -12.88
C ILE A 76 -3.74 -3.03 -11.92
N LEU A 77 -4.84 -3.56 -12.45
CA LEU A 77 -5.84 -4.25 -11.65
C LEU A 77 -5.25 -5.51 -11.00
N ASP A 78 -4.46 -6.28 -11.74
CA ASP A 78 -3.79 -7.48 -11.22
C ASP A 78 -2.82 -7.11 -10.09
N HIS A 79 -2.10 -5.99 -10.22
CA HIS A 79 -1.24 -5.48 -9.15
C HIS A 79 -2.03 -5.08 -7.90
N LEU A 80 -3.19 -4.43 -8.06
CA LEU A 80 -4.05 -4.07 -6.92
C LEU A 80 -4.59 -5.31 -6.20
N ARG A 81 -5.03 -6.33 -6.95
CA ARG A 81 -5.57 -7.57 -6.39
C ARG A 81 -4.47 -8.42 -5.73
N SER A 82 -3.30 -8.49 -6.34
CA SER A 82 -2.17 -9.18 -5.73
C SER A 82 -1.69 -8.46 -4.47
N ALA A 83 -1.59 -7.14 -4.48
CA ALA A 83 -1.26 -6.35 -3.30
C ALA A 83 -2.28 -6.60 -2.17
N GLN A 84 -3.58 -6.51 -2.45
CA GLN A 84 -4.64 -6.81 -1.48
C GLN A 84 -4.47 -8.20 -0.86
N HIS A 85 -4.21 -9.22 -1.66
CA HIS A 85 -4.02 -10.60 -1.21
C HIS A 85 -2.80 -10.71 -0.27
N ASN A 86 -1.68 -10.12 -0.66
CA ASN A 86 -0.44 -10.19 0.12
C ASN A 86 -0.57 -9.47 1.46
N GLU A 87 -1.18 -8.29 1.49
CA GLU A 87 -1.44 -7.56 2.74
C GLU A 87 -2.34 -8.34 3.69
N TYR A 88 -3.40 -8.98 3.18
CA TYR A 88 -4.25 -9.82 4.02
C TYR A 88 -3.54 -11.07 4.52
N GLN A 89 -2.62 -11.65 3.75
CA GLN A 89 -1.80 -12.76 4.20
C GLN A 89 -0.85 -12.29 5.33
N GLU A 90 -0.23 -11.14 5.20
CA GLU A 90 0.64 -10.57 6.25
C GLU A 90 -0.17 -10.26 7.51
N TRP A 91 -1.36 -9.69 7.39
CA TRP A 91 -2.26 -9.42 8.52
C TRP A 91 -2.69 -10.68 9.26
N ASP A 92 -3.32 -11.63 8.55
CA ASP A 92 -4.05 -12.76 9.15
C ASP A 92 -3.16 -13.96 9.46
N HIS A 93 -2.06 -14.13 8.72
CA HIS A 93 -1.19 -15.30 8.83
C HIS A 93 0.21 -14.94 9.34
N ASP A 94 0.97 -14.11 8.62
CA ASP A 94 2.40 -13.98 8.86
C ASP A 94 2.69 -13.23 10.15
N TYR A 95 2.22 -12.01 10.32
CA TYR A 95 2.45 -11.21 11.52
C TYR A 95 1.65 -11.70 12.73
N ALA A 96 0.47 -12.27 12.53
CA ALA A 96 -0.25 -12.98 13.59
C ALA A 96 0.56 -14.19 14.11
N GLY A 97 1.25 -14.91 13.20
CA GLY A 97 2.16 -16.00 13.55
C GLY A 97 3.40 -15.50 14.29
N PHE A 98 4.05 -14.46 13.78
CA PHE A 98 5.23 -13.86 14.41
C PHE A 98 4.93 -13.29 15.80
N SER A 99 3.75 -12.67 15.98
CA SER A 99 3.29 -12.17 17.29
C SER A 99 3.16 -13.31 18.29
N ARG A 100 2.51 -14.43 17.92
CA ARG A 100 2.39 -15.61 18.80
C ARG A 100 3.75 -16.17 19.18
N THR A 101 4.64 -16.39 18.22
CA THR A 101 5.99 -16.90 18.47
C THR A 101 6.78 -15.98 19.41
N ALA A 102 6.73 -14.67 19.20
CA ALA A 102 7.39 -13.71 20.07
C ALA A 102 6.84 -13.76 21.50
N GLN A 103 5.52 -13.91 21.66
CA GLN A 103 4.89 -14.05 22.97
C GLN A 103 5.35 -15.34 23.68
N GLU A 104 5.38 -16.47 22.97
CA GLU A 104 5.80 -17.77 23.49
C GLU A 104 7.28 -17.80 23.90
N GLU A 105 8.12 -17.08 23.16
CA GLU A 105 9.57 -16.91 23.43
C GLU A 105 9.86 -15.90 24.55
N GLY A 106 8.84 -15.25 25.14
CA GLY A 106 8.99 -14.30 26.25
C GLY A 106 9.33 -12.87 25.82
N PHE A 107 8.98 -12.46 24.60
CA PHE A 107 9.18 -11.12 24.07
C PHE A 107 7.84 -10.38 23.85
N PRO A 108 7.08 -10.04 24.90
CA PRO A 108 5.73 -9.47 24.75
C PRO A 108 5.71 -8.11 24.06
N GLU A 109 6.74 -7.27 24.21
CA GLU A 109 6.82 -5.99 23.52
C GLU A 109 6.96 -6.17 22.01
N ILE A 110 7.72 -7.17 21.58
CA ILE A 110 7.90 -7.52 20.17
C ILE A 110 6.61 -8.12 19.59
N ALA A 111 5.96 -9.01 20.37
CA ALA A 111 4.66 -9.55 19.98
C ALA A 111 3.63 -8.44 19.75
N HIS A 112 3.63 -7.41 20.60
CA HIS A 112 2.76 -6.25 20.45
C HIS A 112 3.06 -5.45 19.18
N ILE A 113 4.35 -5.24 18.84
CA ILE A 113 4.76 -4.55 17.59
C ILE A 113 4.22 -5.30 16.36
N PHE A 114 4.41 -6.63 16.29
CA PHE A 114 3.88 -7.43 15.19
C PHE A 114 2.35 -7.34 15.09
N SER A 115 1.65 -7.40 16.23
CA SER A 115 0.19 -7.27 16.25
C SER A 115 -0.30 -5.92 15.76
N MET A 116 0.39 -4.84 16.12
CA MET A 116 0.03 -3.49 15.63
C MET A 116 0.25 -3.34 14.13
N ILE A 117 1.41 -3.80 13.63
CA ILE A 117 1.71 -3.74 12.19
C ILE A 117 0.71 -4.61 11.42
N ALA A 118 0.40 -5.83 11.87
CA ALA A 118 -0.65 -6.65 11.28
C ALA A 118 -1.98 -5.89 11.08
N GLY A 119 -2.39 -5.09 12.07
CA GLY A 119 -3.59 -4.23 11.95
C GLY A 119 -3.45 -3.16 10.86
N ILE A 120 -2.23 -2.67 10.61
CA ILE A 120 -1.96 -1.71 9.53
C ILE A 120 -2.04 -2.41 8.17
N GLU A 121 -1.47 -3.62 8.02
CA GLU A 121 -1.53 -4.38 6.76
C GLU A 121 -2.96 -4.67 6.33
N LYS A 122 -3.86 -4.90 7.31
CA LYS A 122 -5.29 -4.96 7.00
C LYS A 122 -5.79 -3.68 6.32
N THR A 123 -5.38 -2.51 6.80
CA THR A 123 -5.80 -1.23 6.20
C THR A 123 -5.20 -1.01 4.81
N HIS A 124 -3.99 -1.52 4.57
CA HIS A 124 -3.38 -1.54 3.25
C HIS A 124 -4.17 -2.43 2.29
N GLY A 125 -4.50 -3.64 2.71
CA GLY A 125 -5.35 -4.58 1.95
C GLY A 125 -6.73 -3.99 1.62
N ASP A 126 -7.40 -3.38 2.60
CA ASP A 126 -8.69 -2.69 2.42
C ASP A 126 -8.54 -1.55 1.38
N ARG A 127 -7.46 -0.78 1.44
CA ARG A 127 -7.14 0.30 0.48
C ARG A 127 -7.00 -0.25 -0.94
N PHE A 128 -6.13 -1.23 -1.16
CA PHE A 128 -5.92 -1.82 -2.48
C PHE A 128 -7.20 -2.45 -3.02
N GLY A 129 -7.95 -3.18 -2.18
CA GLY A 129 -9.23 -3.78 -2.54
C GLY A 129 -10.24 -2.75 -3.00
N LYS A 130 -10.36 -1.63 -2.28
CA LYS A 130 -11.26 -0.55 -2.64
C LYS A 130 -10.97 0.05 -4.02
N PHE A 131 -9.71 0.31 -4.32
CA PHE A 131 -9.32 0.84 -5.65
C PHE A 131 -9.46 -0.20 -6.75
N ALA A 132 -9.21 -1.49 -6.47
CA ALA A 132 -9.45 -2.58 -7.40
C ALA A 132 -10.94 -2.67 -7.77
N GLU A 133 -11.84 -2.64 -6.78
CA GLU A 133 -13.29 -2.64 -7.01
C GLU A 133 -13.76 -1.48 -7.88
N LEU A 134 -13.26 -0.27 -7.61
CA LEU A 134 -13.61 0.90 -8.40
C LEU A 134 -13.12 0.77 -9.85
N LEU A 135 -11.96 0.19 -10.06
CA LEU A 135 -11.41 -0.03 -11.40
C LEU A 135 -12.19 -1.11 -12.16
N GLU A 136 -12.50 -2.25 -11.52
CA GLU A 136 -13.29 -3.35 -12.10
C GLU A 136 -14.71 -2.93 -12.52
N GLN A 137 -15.29 -1.98 -11.78
CA GLN A 137 -16.63 -1.47 -12.02
C GLN A 137 -16.67 -0.26 -12.96
N ASP A 138 -15.52 0.14 -13.54
CA ASP A 138 -15.39 1.39 -14.31
C ASP A 138 -15.81 2.66 -13.50
N LYS A 139 -15.69 2.60 -12.17
CA LYS A 139 -16.09 3.66 -11.23
C LYS A 139 -14.93 4.43 -10.61
N LEU A 140 -13.70 4.24 -11.08
CA LEU A 140 -12.55 4.98 -10.57
C LEU A 140 -12.73 6.50 -10.70
N PHE A 141 -13.31 6.95 -11.81
CA PHE A 141 -13.59 8.37 -12.12
C PHE A 141 -15.06 8.69 -12.31
N VAL A 142 -15.96 7.75 -11.98
CA VAL A 142 -17.41 7.91 -12.12
C VAL A 142 -18.10 7.53 -10.81
N SER A 143 -19.18 8.22 -10.48
CA SER A 143 -20.04 7.94 -9.34
C SER A 143 -21.51 7.95 -9.76
N ASP A 144 -22.33 7.11 -9.13
CA ASP A 144 -23.78 7.08 -9.37
C ASP A 144 -24.49 8.30 -8.79
N VAL A 145 -23.84 9.02 -7.87
CA VAL A 145 -24.33 10.23 -7.22
C VAL A 145 -23.29 11.34 -7.33
N GLN A 146 -23.70 12.57 -7.09
CA GLN A 146 -22.77 13.69 -7.04
C GLN A 146 -21.83 13.55 -5.84
N VAL A 147 -20.52 13.62 -6.09
CA VAL A 147 -19.44 13.54 -5.11
C VAL A 147 -18.42 14.65 -5.35
N LYS A 148 -17.58 14.91 -4.36
CA LYS A 148 -16.45 15.82 -4.51
C LYS A 148 -15.26 15.08 -5.12
N TRP A 149 -14.71 15.65 -6.19
CA TRP A 149 -13.48 15.20 -6.84
C TRP A 149 -12.36 16.19 -6.55
N MET A 150 -11.28 15.74 -5.96
CA MET A 150 -10.10 16.56 -5.70
C MET A 150 -8.99 16.24 -6.71
N CYS A 151 -8.41 17.26 -7.30
CA CYS A 151 -7.22 17.14 -8.11
C CYS A 151 -5.98 17.01 -7.21
N LEU A 152 -5.30 15.87 -7.23
CA LEU A 152 -4.11 15.60 -6.41
C LEU A 152 -2.92 16.52 -6.75
N ASN A 153 -2.93 17.16 -7.93
CA ASN A 153 -1.85 18.07 -8.29
C ASN A 153 -2.00 19.48 -7.70
N CYS A 154 -3.22 20.01 -7.62
CA CYS A 154 -3.42 21.41 -7.23
C CYS A 154 -4.48 21.63 -6.14
N GLY A 155 -5.12 20.58 -5.65
CA GLY A 155 -6.16 20.66 -4.62
C GLY A 155 -7.51 21.19 -5.10
N GLN A 156 -7.73 21.44 -6.42
CA GLN A 156 -9.04 21.89 -6.93
C GLN A 156 -10.11 20.85 -6.64
N ILE A 157 -11.20 21.27 -6.02
CA ILE A 157 -12.36 20.43 -5.71
C ILE A 157 -13.51 20.78 -6.64
N ILE A 158 -14.21 19.74 -7.14
CA ILE A 158 -15.33 19.87 -8.08
C ILE A 158 -16.41 18.88 -7.67
N ASP A 159 -17.66 19.36 -7.55
CA ASP A 159 -18.83 18.53 -7.30
C ASP A 159 -19.41 18.04 -8.65
N ALA A 160 -19.37 16.72 -8.88
CA ALA A 160 -19.85 16.10 -10.12
C ALA A 160 -20.10 14.59 -9.93
N THR A 161 -20.82 13.98 -10.87
CA THR A 161 -20.93 12.50 -10.97
C THR A 161 -19.76 11.86 -11.70
N MET A 162 -18.92 12.67 -12.38
CA MET A 162 -17.72 12.21 -13.09
C MET A 162 -16.59 13.20 -12.86
N ALA A 163 -15.40 12.69 -12.59
CA ALA A 163 -14.19 13.51 -12.52
C ALA A 163 -13.93 14.18 -13.89
N PRO A 164 -13.57 15.47 -13.93
CA PRO A 164 -13.30 16.17 -15.19
C PRO A 164 -12.20 15.50 -16.01
N ALA A 165 -12.34 15.48 -17.32
CA ALA A 165 -11.30 14.97 -18.23
C ALA A 165 -9.98 15.72 -18.07
N VAL A 166 -10.08 17.03 -17.73
CA VAL A 166 -8.92 17.92 -17.50
C VAL A 166 -9.26 18.87 -16.35
N CYS A 167 -8.35 19.03 -15.43
CA CYS A 167 -8.50 19.97 -14.32
C CYS A 167 -8.62 21.42 -14.86
N PRO A 168 -9.68 22.18 -14.50
CA PRO A 168 -9.88 23.52 -15.01
C PRO A 168 -8.81 24.52 -14.55
N VAL A 169 -8.13 24.24 -13.41
CA VAL A 169 -7.11 25.10 -12.84
C VAL A 169 -5.72 24.77 -13.40
N CYS A 170 -5.22 23.56 -13.17
CA CYS A 170 -3.83 23.21 -13.47
C CYS A 170 -3.63 22.42 -14.78
N LYS A 171 -4.72 22.12 -15.51
CA LYS A 171 -4.73 21.41 -16.80
C LYS A 171 -4.20 19.97 -16.77
N HIS A 172 -4.02 19.37 -15.60
CA HIS A 172 -3.68 17.96 -15.48
C HIS A 172 -4.86 17.05 -15.86
N PRO A 173 -4.60 15.86 -16.41
CA PRO A 173 -5.64 14.95 -16.90
C PRO A 173 -6.45 14.32 -15.77
N GLN A 174 -7.58 13.69 -16.13
CA GLN A 174 -8.53 13.03 -15.21
C GLN A 174 -7.86 12.07 -14.22
N GLY A 175 -6.80 11.39 -14.61
CA GLY A 175 -6.08 10.45 -13.76
C GLY A 175 -5.52 11.05 -12.46
N TYR A 176 -5.47 12.38 -12.32
CA TYR A 176 -5.11 13.06 -11.09
C TYR A 176 -6.26 13.26 -10.10
N PHE A 177 -7.50 12.89 -10.47
CA PHE A 177 -8.62 13.10 -9.56
C PHE A 177 -8.85 11.90 -8.64
N ILE A 178 -9.11 12.20 -7.38
CA ILE A 178 -9.55 11.26 -6.35
C ILE A 178 -10.90 11.73 -5.79
N ARG A 179 -11.73 10.80 -5.34
CA ARG A 179 -12.89 11.18 -4.51
C ARG A 179 -12.39 11.79 -3.21
N TRP A 180 -12.95 12.93 -2.82
CA TRP A 180 -12.57 13.67 -1.63
C TRP A 180 -12.48 12.79 -0.38
N GLU A 181 -13.51 11.99 -0.15
CA GLU A 181 -13.59 11.08 1.01
C GLU A 181 -12.55 9.96 1.04
N MET A 182 -11.78 9.81 -0.03
CA MET A 182 -10.70 8.82 -0.15
C MET A 182 -9.31 9.47 -0.13
N ALA A 183 -9.23 10.78 -0.05
CA ALA A 183 -7.96 11.49 -0.02
C ALA A 183 -7.28 11.33 1.36
N PRO A 184 -5.97 11.07 1.44
CA PRO A 184 -5.31 10.68 2.69
C PRO A 184 -5.20 11.80 3.75
N PHE A 185 -5.54 13.03 3.39
CA PHE A 185 -5.38 14.20 4.27
C PHE A 185 -6.68 15.01 4.46
N GLU A 186 -7.83 14.43 4.11
CA GLU A 186 -9.13 15.12 4.16
C GLU A 186 -10.12 14.47 5.12
#